data_c56383cbb0296aa6437a4ad6aa6e8698
#
_entry.id   c56383cbb0296aa6437a4ad6aa6e8698
#
_cell.length_a   1.000
_cell.length_b   1.000
_cell.length_c   1.000
_cell.angle_alpha   90.00
_cell.angle_beta   90.00
_cell.angle_gamma   90.00
#
_symmetry.space_group_name_H-M   'P 1'
#
loop_
_entity.id
_entity.type
_entity.pdbx_description
1 polymer ?
#
loop_
_entity_poly.entity_id
_entity_poly.type
_entity_poly.pdbx_seq_one_letter_code
_entity_poly.pdbx_strand_id
1 'polypeptide(L)'
;PQAPVNDWFMGDDWHHNGAFRIMYAFSWLSGNARVRNAPTTTRSGRFDYGTPWGYEFFLNAGSAANIDEMYFQGDVIAWNDFMEHGTYDEYWQQQNALLHLDGIDHAVLNVAGWFDTEDFYGPMSIYRTVEEMSPASQNTLAVGPWLHGGWRSMEGDFLGCVEFDTPTSLDYQTQVQAPFFRHHLKGEGDWSAPEAVVFETGRNEWRSL
;
A
#
# COMPACT_ATOMS: atom_id res chain seq x y z
N PRO A 1 -8.76 -3.51 5.16
CA PRO A 1 -7.38 -3.21 4.77
C PRO A 1 -7.26 -1.77 4.24
N GLN A 2 -6.10 -1.13 4.41
CA GLN A 2 -5.85 0.25 3.99
C GLN A 2 -4.52 0.27 3.22
N ALA A 3 -4.57 0.55 1.93
CA ALA A 3 -3.47 0.39 0.97
C ALA A 3 -2.73 -0.94 1.18
N PRO A 4 -3.42 -2.07 1.13
CA PRO A 4 -2.79 -3.37 1.28
C PRO A 4 -2.05 -3.77 0.02
N VAL A 5 -0.86 -4.35 0.18
CA VAL A 5 -0.18 -5.09 -0.87
C VAL A 5 -0.85 -6.45 -1.07
N ASN A 6 -0.95 -6.92 -2.30
CA ASN A 6 -1.43 -8.26 -2.60
C ASN A 6 -0.53 -9.06 -3.54
N ASP A 7 0.06 -8.43 -4.54
CA ASP A 7 0.97 -9.06 -5.48
C ASP A 7 2.17 -8.13 -5.74
N TRP A 8 3.26 -8.43 -5.10
CA TRP A 8 4.49 -7.64 -5.14
C TRP A 8 5.22 -7.64 -6.49
N PHE A 9 4.82 -8.51 -7.41
CA PHE A 9 5.40 -8.56 -8.74
C PHE A 9 4.56 -7.85 -9.79
N MET A 10 3.23 -7.82 -9.60
CA MET A 10 2.33 -7.28 -10.60
C MET A 10 2.03 -5.79 -10.42
N GLY A 11 1.85 -5.29 -9.19
CA GLY A 11 1.28 -3.97 -9.09
C GLY A 11 1.66 -3.12 -7.89
N ASP A 12 2.20 -3.70 -6.83
CA ASP A 12 2.45 -2.98 -5.59
C ASP A 12 3.92 -3.04 -5.19
N ASP A 13 4.37 -2.08 -4.38
CA ASP A 13 5.69 -2.00 -3.76
C ASP A 13 6.88 -2.23 -4.71
N TRP A 14 7.28 -3.49 -4.91
CA TRP A 14 8.59 -3.83 -5.46
C TRP A 14 8.64 -3.82 -6.98
N HIS A 15 7.56 -4.19 -7.62
CA HIS A 15 7.46 -4.22 -9.08
C HIS A 15 6.16 -3.61 -9.57
N HIS A 16 6.20 -3.02 -10.77
CA HIS A 16 5.01 -2.69 -11.53
C HIS A 16 5.05 -3.46 -12.85
N ASN A 17 4.10 -4.40 -13.02
CA ASN A 17 4.06 -5.31 -14.17
C ASN A 17 5.41 -5.99 -14.45
N GLY A 18 6.08 -6.45 -13.40
CA GLY A 18 7.39 -7.10 -13.45
C GLY A 18 8.59 -6.16 -13.56
N ALA A 19 8.39 -4.85 -13.68
CA ALA A 19 9.49 -3.89 -13.66
C ALA A 19 9.91 -3.56 -12.24
N PHE A 20 11.12 -3.96 -11.85
CA PHE A 20 11.64 -3.75 -10.49
C PHE A 20 11.90 -2.27 -10.18
N ARG A 21 11.31 -1.78 -9.10
CA ARG A 21 11.42 -0.39 -8.63
C ARG A 21 12.65 -0.22 -7.74
N ILE A 22 13.83 -0.33 -8.30
CA ILE A 22 15.11 -0.40 -7.57
C ILE A 22 15.30 0.73 -6.55
N MET A 23 14.94 1.96 -6.89
CA MET A 23 15.13 3.12 -6.00
C MET A 23 14.21 3.03 -4.77
N TYR A 24 12.96 2.65 -4.99
CA TYR A 24 11.98 2.47 -3.92
C TYR A 24 12.36 1.29 -3.03
N ALA A 25 12.60 0.12 -3.62
CA ALA A 25 12.97 -1.10 -2.90
C ALA A 25 14.23 -0.89 -2.04
N PHE A 26 15.29 -0.29 -2.60
CA PHE A 26 16.51 0.01 -1.86
C PHE A 26 16.25 0.96 -0.68
N SER A 27 15.53 2.06 -0.91
CA SER A 27 15.24 3.06 0.12
C SER A 27 14.49 2.45 1.31
N TRP A 28 13.47 1.64 1.03
CA TRP A 28 12.65 1.00 2.06
C TRP A 28 13.41 -0.12 2.78
N LEU A 29 14.02 -1.03 2.03
CA LEU A 29 14.70 -2.22 2.58
C LEU A 29 15.93 -1.84 3.40
N SER A 30 16.71 -0.86 2.96
CA SER A 30 17.90 -0.40 3.71
C SER A 30 17.57 0.09 5.12
N GLY A 31 16.38 0.66 5.31
CA GLY A 31 15.92 1.18 6.60
C GLY A 31 15.10 0.17 7.42
N ASN A 32 14.33 -0.70 6.76
CA ASN A 32 13.30 -1.47 7.45
C ASN A 32 13.56 -2.99 7.49
N ALA A 33 14.34 -3.55 6.56
CA ALA A 33 14.48 -5.00 6.40
C ALA A 33 15.83 -5.57 6.86
N ARG A 34 16.67 -4.78 7.50
CA ARG A 34 17.93 -5.29 8.08
C ARG A 34 17.66 -6.27 9.22
N VAL A 35 18.42 -7.36 9.25
CA VAL A 35 18.36 -8.35 10.33
C VAL A 35 18.62 -7.66 11.69
N ARG A 36 17.80 -7.98 12.66
CA ARG A 36 17.91 -7.46 14.03
C ARG A 36 17.99 -8.63 15.03
N ASN A 37 18.96 -8.59 15.92
CA ASN A 37 19.17 -9.64 16.92
C ASN A 37 18.15 -9.59 18.07
N ALA A 38 17.44 -8.47 18.25
CA ALA A 38 16.44 -8.28 19.29
C ALA A 38 15.42 -7.20 18.89
N PRO A 39 14.23 -7.19 19.51
CA PRO A 39 13.29 -6.09 19.38
C PRO A 39 13.93 -4.76 19.78
N THR A 40 13.62 -3.69 19.04
CA THR A 40 14.13 -2.35 19.30
C THR A 40 13.08 -1.29 19.02
N THR A 41 13.10 -0.22 19.81
CA THR A 41 12.32 1.01 19.56
C THR A 41 13.10 2.04 18.75
N THR A 42 14.39 1.78 18.50
CA THR A 42 15.23 2.65 17.68
C THR A 42 14.85 2.51 16.23
N ARG A 43 14.45 3.61 15.60
CA ARG A 43 14.20 3.64 14.15
C ARG A 43 15.53 3.60 13.40
N SER A 44 15.58 2.84 12.32
CA SER A 44 16.71 2.91 11.40
C SER A 44 16.82 4.32 10.81
N GLY A 45 18.03 4.83 10.70
CA GLY A 45 18.30 6.06 9.98
C GLY A 45 18.04 5.90 8.48
N ARG A 46 17.87 7.01 7.79
CA ARG A 46 17.86 6.99 6.32
C ARG A 46 19.25 6.60 5.82
N PHE A 47 19.29 5.83 4.75
CA PHE A 47 20.55 5.50 4.09
C PHE A 47 21.19 6.78 3.51
N ASP A 48 22.48 6.95 3.75
CA ASP A 48 23.26 8.05 3.15
C ASP A 48 23.79 7.60 1.78
N TYR A 49 23.24 8.17 0.73
CA TYR A 49 23.63 7.87 -0.65
C TYR A 49 24.96 8.53 -1.05
N GLY A 50 25.50 9.46 -0.24
CA GLY A 50 26.70 10.25 -0.57
C GLY A 50 26.53 11.21 -1.76
N THR A 51 25.37 11.23 -2.39
CA THR A 51 25.00 12.10 -3.52
C THR A 51 23.51 12.44 -3.45
N PRO A 52 23.07 13.63 -3.87
CA PRO A 52 21.66 13.96 -3.99
C PRO A 52 20.96 13.29 -5.19
N TRP A 53 21.73 12.62 -6.06
CA TRP A 53 21.25 12.06 -7.32
C TRP A 53 21.13 10.52 -7.23
N GLY A 54 19.95 10.01 -7.01
CA GLY A 54 19.70 8.56 -6.96
C GLY A 54 20.16 7.83 -8.23
N TYR A 55 19.97 8.42 -9.41
CA TYR A 55 20.46 7.85 -10.66
C TYR A 55 21.98 7.60 -10.65
N GLU A 56 22.77 8.59 -10.22
CA GLU A 56 24.22 8.47 -10.13
C GLU A 56 24.64 7.35 -9.16
N PHE A 57 23.98 7.27 -8.02
CA PHE A 57 24.25 6.22 -7.04
C PHE A 57 24.05 4.82 -7.64
N PHE A 58 22.90 4.55 -8.26
CA PHE A 58 22.62 3.24 -8.83
C PHE A 58 23.45 2.95 -10.09
N LEU A 59 23.78 3.96 -10.89
CA LEU A 59 24.68 3.78 -12.02
C LEU A 59 26.09 3.34 -11.55
N ASN A 60 26.59 3.93 -10.48
CA ASN A 60 27.88 3.57 -9.90
C ASN A 60 27.88 2.19 -9.24
N ALA A 61 26.76 1.75 -8.68
CA ALA A 61 26.60 0.39 -8.16
C ALA A 61 26.60 -0.68 -9.28
N GLY A 62 26.23 -0.29 -10.51
CA GLY A 62 26.19 -1.19 -11.66
C GLY A 62 24.99 -2.13 -11.61
N SER A 63 25.23 -3.44 -11.52
CA SER A 63 24.13 -4.42 -11.39
C SER A 63 23.47 -4.31 -10.01
N ALA A 64 22.13 -4.45 -9.98
CA ALA A 64 21.38 -4.52 -8.72
C ALA A 64 21.88 -5.65 -7.79
N ALA A 65 22.39 -6.73 -8.36
CA ALA A 65 22.98 -7.83 -7.59
C ALA A 65 24.25 -7.43 -6.80
N ASN A 66 24.97 -6.37 -7.23
CA ASN A 66 26.16 -5.91 -6.51
C ASN A 66 25.82 -5.17 -5.21
N ILE A 67 24.58 -4.74 -5.05
CA ILE A 67 24.13 -3.91 -3.92
C ILE A 67 24.29 -4.64 -2.59
N ASP A 68 24.06 -5.94 -2.55
CA ASP A 68 24.25 -6.71 -1.32
C ASP A 68 25.73 -6.69 -0.86
N GLU A 69 26.65 -6.99 -1.75
CA GLU A 69 28.07 -6.98 -1.45
C GLU A 69 28.56 -5.57 -1.03
N MET A 70 28.09 -4.52 -1.72
CA MET A 70 28.54 -3.16 -1.49
C MET A 70 27.96 -2.50 -0.24
N TYR A 71 26.69 -2.77 0.08
CA TYR A 71 25.92 -1.99 1.06
C TYR A 71 25.16 -2.78 2.10
N PHE A 72 24.73 -4.00 1.81
CA PHE A 72 23.88 -4.78 2.73
C PHE A 72 24.64 -5.89 3.44
N GLN A 73 25.66 -6.48 2.80
CA GLN A 73 26.55 -7.50 3.38
C GLN A 73 25.80 -8.69 4.00
N GLY A 74 24.70 -9.10 3.38
CA GLY A 74 23.83 -10.17 3.85
C GLY A 74 22.77 -9.75 4.88
N ASP A 75 22.76 -8.51 5.33
CA ASP A 75 21.83 -8.03 6.35
C ASP A 75 20.40 -7.80 5.83
N VAL A 76 20.20 -7.80 4.52
CA VAL A 76 18.88 -7.59 3.87
C VAL A 76 18.55 -8.80 3.01
N ILE A 77 18.04 -9.83 3.63
CA ILE A 77 17.74 -11.12 2.97
C ILE A 77 16.80 -10.93 1.77
N ALA A 78 15.73 -10.14 1.95
CA ALA A 78 14.75 -9.88 0.89
C ALA A 78 15.35 -9.29 -0.38
N TRP A 79 16.47 -8.54 -0.30
CA TRP A 79 17.14 -8.04 -1.49
C TRP A 79 17.70 -9.18 -2.35
N ASN A 80 18.34 -10.15 -1.71
CA ASN A 80 18.92 -11.29 -2.40
C ASN A 80 17.84 -12.19 -3.01
N ASP A 81 16.75 -12.41 -2.27
CA ASP A 81 15.58 -13.13 -2.78
C ASP A 81 15.02 -12.45 -4.05
N PHE A 82 14.88 -11.12 -4.05
CA PHE A 82 14.38 -10.40 -5.22
C PHE A 82 15.34 -10.47 -6.42
N MET A 83 16.65 -10.52 -6.18
CA MET A 83 17.63 -10.69 -7.25
C MET A 83 17.65 -12.10 -7.82
N GLU A 84 17.38 -13.11 -6.99
CA GLU A 84 17.27 -14.50 -7.40
C GLU A 84 15.98 -14.77 -8.19
N HIS A 85 14.88 -14.13 -7.81
CA HIS A 85 13.54 -14.31 -8.38
C HIS A 85 13.13 -13.16 -9.30
N GLY A 86 13.92 -12.91 -10.36
CA GLY A 86 13.70 -11.81 -11.31
C GLY A 86 12.54 -12.02 -12.30
N THR A 87 11.80 -13.12 -12.20
CA THR A 87 10.60 -13.43 -13.02
C THR A 87 9.44 -13.83 -12.12
N TYR A 88 8.20 -13.81 -12.66
CA TYR A 88 7.00 -14.20 -11.89
C TYR A 88 6.95 -15.71 -11.69
N ASP A 89 7.78 -16.21 -10.82
CA ASP A 89 7.91 -17.62 -10.45
C ASP A 89 7.11 -17.98 -9.18
N GLU A 90 7.30 -19.20 -8.69
CA GLU A 90 6.60 -19.73 -7.52
C GLU A 90 6.84 -18.88 -6.25
N TYR A 91 8.02 -18.26 -6.10
CA TYR A 91 8.33 -17.39 -4.98
C TYR A 91 7.33 -16.22 -4.87
N TRP A 92 7.05 -15.53 -5.97
CA TRP A 92 6.08 -14.42 -6.01
C TRP A 92 4.64 -14.91 -5.95
N GLN A 93 4.33 -16.00 -6.66
CA GLN A 93 2.97 -16.55 -6.72
C GLN A 93 2.46 -17.00 -5.34
N GLN A 94 3.30 -17.60 -4.52
CA GLN A 94 2.94 -18.03 -3.16
C GLN A 94 2.64 -16.85 -2.21
N GLN A 95 3.11 -15.67 -2.53
CA GLN A 95 2.91 -14.46 -1.74
C GLN A 95 1.70 -13.63 -2.21
N ASN A 96 1.03 -14.06 -3.28
CA ASN A 96 -0.15 -13.39 -3.80
C ASN A 96 -1.38 -13.66 -2.92
N ALA A 97 -1.82 -12.63 -2.18
CA ALA A 97 -2.95 -12.73 -1.26
C ALA A 97 -4.29 -13.00 -1.95
N LEU A 98 -4.44 -12.64 -3.24
CA LEU A 98 -5.69 -12.81 -3.98
C LEU A 98 -6.13 -14.28 -4.07
N LEU A 99 -5.18 -15.22 -4.02
CA LEU A 99 -5.46 -16.64 -4.08
C LEU A 99 -6.16 -17.21 -2.83
N HIS A 100 -6.29 -16.40 -1.78
CA HIS A 100 -6.77 -16.80 -0.45
C HIS A 100 -7.94 -15.96 0.06
N LEU A 101 -8.67 -15.29 -0.85
CA LEU A 101 -9.79 -14.42 -0.50
C LEU A 101 -11.17 -15.09 -0.67
N ASP A 102 -11.20 -16.42 -0.75
CA ASP A 102 -12.43 -17.19 -0.72
C ASP A 102 -12.96 -17.41 0.71
N GLY A 103 -14.27 -17.50 0.84
CA GLY A 103 -14.93 -17.82 2.13
C GLY A 103 -14.85 -16.71 3.19
N ILE A 104 -14.65 -15.46 2.79
CA ILE A 104 -14.71 -14.31 3.70
C ILE A 104 -16.16 -14.07 4.07
N ASP A 105 -16.50 -14.20 5.36
CA ASP A 105 -17.84 -14.06 5.92
C ASP A 105 -18.02 -12.82 6.82
N HIS A 106 -16.96 -12.05 7.03
CA HIS A 106 -16.96 -10.81 7.82
C HIS A 106 -16.97 -9.58 6.94
N ALA A 107 -17.29 -8.42 7.54
CA ALA A 107 -17.30 -7.15 6.83
C ALA A 107 -15.86 -6.70 6.48
N VAL A 108 -15.69 -6.19 5.27
CA VAL A 108 -14.40 -5.69 4.75
C VAL A 108 -14.56 -4.24 4.32
N LEU A 109 -13.63 -3.38 4.74
CA LEU A 109 -13.49 -2.00 4.28
C LEU A 109 -12.13 -1.84 3.61
N ASN A 110 -12.12 -1.79 2.28
CA ASN A 110 -10.93 -1.55 1.48
C ASN A 110 -10.73 -0.05 1.28
N VAL A 111 -9.52 0.45 1.57
CA VAL A 111 -9.21 1.87 1.47
C VAL A 111 -8.04 2.10 0.54
N ALA A 112 -8.20 3.05 -0.38
CA ALA A 112 -7.18 3.44 -1.34
C ALA A 112 -7.06 4.97 -1.47
N GLY A 113 -5.90 5.43 -1.91
CA GLY A 113 -5.67 6.82 -2.29
C GLY A 113 -5.48 6.96 -3.81
N TRP A 114 -6.19 7.88 -4.47
CA TRP A 114 -6.02 8.12 -5.91
C TRP A 114 -4.58 8.48 -6.30
N PHE A 115 -3.83 9.08 -5.38
CA PHE A 115 -2.46 9.53 -5.58
C PHE A 115 -1.46 8.68 -4.79
N ASP A 116 -1.87 7.48 -4.35
CA ASP A 116 -0.97 6.51 -3.76
C ASP A 116 -0.10 5.89 -4.86
N THR A 117 1.19 6.16 -4.81
CA THR A 117 2.17 5.67 -5.78
C THR A 117 2.82 4.35 -5.35
N GLU A 118 2.46 3.87 -4.16
CA GLU A 118 2.96 2.62 -3.61
C GLU A 118 1.97 1.49 -3.86
N ASP A 119 0.77 1.59 -3.26
CA ASP A 119 -0.17 0.49 -3.12
C ASP A 119 -1.59 0.88 -3.58
N PHE A 120 -1.75 1.15 -4.86
CA PHE A 120 -3.06 1.39 -5.45
C PHE A 120 -3.68 0.13 -6.08
N TYR A 121 -2.86 -0.73 -6.64
CA TYR A 121 -3.30 -1.97 -7.26
C TYR A 121 -3.92 -2.93 -6.23
N GLY A 122 -3.30 -3.05 -5.06
CA GLY A 122 -3.70 -3.96 -3.99
C GLY A 122 -5.14 -3.78 -3.53
N PRO A 123 -5.55 -2.62 -3.03
CA PRO A 123 -6.92 -2.43 -2.53
C PRO A 123 -7.98 -2.61 -3.62
N MET A 124 -7.70 -2.21 -4.86
CA MET A 124 -8.63 -2.40 -5.98
C MET A 124 -8.79 -3.87 -6.37
N SER A 125 -7.69 -4.62 -6.39
CA SER A 125 -7.70 -6.04 -6.71
C SER A 125 -8.34 -6.87 -5.60
N ILE A 126 -8.05 -6.55 -4.33
CA ILE A 126 -8.66 -7.22 -3.18
C ILE A 126 -10.17 -6.98 -3.17
N TYR A 127 -10.60 -5.71 -3.32
CA TYR A 127 -12.02 -5.40 -3.38
C TYR A 127 -12.73 -6.26 -4.44
N ARG A 128 -12.26 -6.24 -5.68
CA ARG A 128 -12.85 -7.00 -6.78
C ARG A 128 -12.83 -8.51 -6.54
N THR A 129 -11.74 -9.04 -6.01
CA THR A 129 -11.60 -10.48 -5.77
C THR A 129 -12.54 -10.94 -4.64
N VAL A 130 -12.71 -10.13 -3.58
CA VAL A 130 -13.70 -10.43 -2.52
C VAL A 130 -15.11 -10.44 -3.08
N GLU A 131 -15.49 -9.49 -3.96
CA GLU A 131 -16.79 -9.49 -4.64
C GLU A 131 -17.01 -10.78 -5.44
N GLU A 132 -16.00 -11.24 -6.16
CA GLU A 132 -16.07 -12.43 -7.01
C GLU A 132 -16.08 -13.74 -6.20
N MET A 133 -15.22 -13.87 -5.20
CA MET A 133 -14.96 -15.13 -4.48
C MET A 133 -15.76 -15.26 -3.17
N SER A 134 -16.20 -14.16 -2.61
CA SER A 134 -16.90 -14.09 -1.32
C SER A 134 -18.13 -13.17 -1.36
N PRO A 135 -19.08 -13.38 -2.28
CA PRO A 135 -20.20 -12.45 -2.54
C PRO A 135 -21.19 -12.30 -1.37
N ALA A 136 -21.04 -13.07 -0.31
CA ALA A 136 -21.82 -12.92 0.93
C ALA A 136 -21.17 -11.93 1.92
N SER A 137 -19.93 -11.52 1.68
CA SER A 137 -19.23 -10.53 2.49
C SER A 137 -19.85 -9.14 2.31
N GLN A 138 -19.93 -8.36 3.38
CA GLN A 138 -20.20 -6.93 3.27
C GLN A 138 -18.89 -6.22 2.94
N ASN A 139 -18.63 -6.03 1.67
CA ASN A 139 -17.37 -5.52 1.16
C ASN A 139 -17.55 -4.10 0.61
N THR A 140 -16.93 -3.12 1.24
CA THR A 140 -17.02 -1.70 0.88
C THR A 140 -15.67 -1.19 0.42
N LEU A 141 -15.66 -0.40 -0.65
CA LEU A 141 -14.48 0.32 -1.14
C LEU A 141 -14.56 1.81 -0.77
N ALA A 142 -13.50 2.38 -0.21
CA ALA A 142 -13.37 3.81 0.03
C ALA A 142 -12.11 4.35 -0.67
N VAL A 143 -12.29 5.34 -1.55
CA VAL A 143 -11.18 5.93 -2.31
C VAL A 143 -11.23 7.44 -2.21
N GLY A 144 -10.17 8.02 -1.62
CA GLY A 144 -10.03 9.47 -1.51
C GLY A 144 -8.82 10.03 -2.26
N PRO A 145 -8.66 11.35 -2.30
CA PRO A 145 -7.60 12.01 -3.06
C PRO A 145 -6.27 12.05 -2.28
N TRP A 146 -5.88 10.91 -1.73
CA TRP A 146 -4.75 10.80 -0.81
C TRP A 146 -3.51 10.18 -1.46
N LEU A 147 -2.36 10.55 -0.93
CA LEU A 147 -1.14 9.77 -1.03
C LEU A 147 -1.15 8.63 0.01
N HIS A 148 -0.14 7.77 0.01
CA HIS A 148 -0.02 6.64 0.94
C HIS A 148 -0.15 7.08 2.41
N GLY A 149 -1.15 6.54 3.11
CA GLY A 149 -1.44 6.86 4.51
C GLY A 149 -2.13 8.21 4.74
N GLY A 150 -2.46 8.97 3.68
CA GLY A 150 -3.07 10.29 3.79
C GLY A 150 -4.41 10.29 4.51
N TRP A 151 -5.22 9.24 4.35
CA TRP A 151 -6.52 9.06 5.03
C TRP A 151 -6.48 9.12 6.55
N ARG A 152 -5.30 9.00 7.17
CA ARG A 152 -5.11 9.01 8.64
C ARG A 152 -4.21 10.12 9.16
N SER A 153 -3.30 10.64 8.34
CA SER A 153 -2.19 11.50 8.77
C SER A 153 -2.29 12.94 8.32
N MET A 154 -3.31 13.26 7.52
CA MET A 154 -3.56 14.60 6.95
C MET A 154 -5.00 15.00 7.21
N GLU A 155 -5.33 16.29 7.04
CA GLU A 155 -6.73 16.76 6.95
C GLU A 155 -7.32 16.36 5.60
N GLY A 156 -6.48 16.36 4.54
CA GLY A 156 -6.84 15.92 3.21
C GLY A 156 -7.60 16.97 2.39
N ASP A 157 -7.49 18.23 2.77
CA ASP A 157 -8.08 19.37 2.09
C ASP A 157 -7.31 19.81 0.85
N PHE A 158 -6.04 19.40 0.74
CA PHE A 158 -5.20 19.63 -0.43
C PHE A 158 -4.15 18.51 -0.62
N LEU A 159 -3.59 18.43 -1.84
CA LEU A 159 -2.41 17.63 -2.17
C LEU A 159 -1.52 18.40 -3.15
N GLY A 160 -0.33 18.75 -2.70
CA GLY A 160 0.57 19.61 -3.47
C GLY A 160 -0.04 20.98 -3.72
N CYS A 161 -0.35 21.29 -4.98
CA CYS A 161 -1.03 22.54 -5.37
C CYS A 161 -2.52 22.36 -5.71
N VAL A 162 -3.07 21.17 -5.49
CA VAL A 162 -4.49 20.88 -5.76
C VAL A 162 -5.28 20.99 -4.47
N GLU A 163 -6.30 21.84 -4.43
CA GLU A 163 -7.24 22.00 -3.34
C GLU A 163 -8.50 21.15 -3.57
N PHE A 164 -9.04 20.58 -2.51
CA PHE A 164 -10.23 19.72 -2.56
C PHE A 164 -11.46 20.33 -1.87
N ASP A 165 -11.34 21.54 -1.34
CA ASP A 165 -12.41 22.34 -0.72
C ASP A 165 -13.09 21.71 0.53
N THR A 166 -12.62 20.54 0.96
CA THR A 166 -13.14 19.80 2.12
C THR A 166 -12.03 18.94 2.76
N PRO A 167 -12.06 18.73 4.09
CA PRO A 167 -11.09 17.89 4.79
C PRO A 167 -11.36 16.40 4.53
N THR A 168 -11.04 15.92 3.33
CA THR A 168 -11.42 14.60 2.82
C THR A 168 -11.03 13.44 3.74
N SER A 169 -9.89 13.54 4.44
CA SER A 169 -9.45 12.50 5.37
C SER A 169 -10.28 12.46 6.64
N LEU A 170 -10.64 13.64 7.16
CA LEU A 170 -11.50 13.75 8.33
C LEU A 170 -12.94 13.31 8.00
N ASP A 171 -13.43 13.66 6.82
CA ASP A 171 -14.74 13.21 6.32
C ASP A 171 -14.79 11.68 6.24
N TYR A 172 -13.77 11.06 5.63
CA TYR A 172 -13.66 9.61 5.59
C TYR A 172 -13.63 8.99 7.00
N GLN A 173 -12.79 9.50 7.90
CA GLN A 173 -12.67 8.95 9.25
C GLN A 173 -13.99 9.05 10.03
N THR A 174 -14.71 10.15 9.90
CA THR A 174 -15.93 10.42 10.69
C THR A 174 -17.18 9.83 10.07
N GLN A 175 -17.29 9.78 8.74
CA GLN A 175 -18.50 9.38 8.03
C GLN A 175 -18.46 7.93 7.52
N VAL A 176 -17.25 7.35 7.35
CA VAL A 176 -17.07 6.00 6.84
C VAL A 176 -16.39 5.09 7.86
N GLN A 177 -15.13 5.40 8.21
CA GLN A 177 -14.31 4.50 9.02
C GLN A 177 -14.86 4.29 10.43
N ALA A 178 -15.16 5.37 11.16
CA ALA A 178 -15.65 5.26 12.52
C ALA A 178 -17.05 4.61 12.61
N PRO A 179 -18.04 4.95 11.75
CA PRO A 179 -19.30 4.23 11.69
C PRO A 179 -19.15 2.74 11.35
N PHE A 180 -18.32 2.38 10.36
CA PHE A 180 -18.02 0.99 10.02
C PHE A 180 -17.57 0.18 11.25
N PHE A 181 -16.53 0.63 11.93
CA PHE A 181 -16.02 -0.08 13.11
C PHE A 181 -16.98 -0.06 14.30
N ARG A 182 -17.72 1.03 14.49
CA ARG A 182 -18.70 1.11 15.56
C ARG A 182 -19.82 0.08 15.38
N HIS A 183 -20.31 -0.04 14.15
CA HIS A 183 -21.35 -1.01 13.83
C HIS A 183 -20.83 -2.46 13.95
N HIS A 184 -19.78 -2.79 13.22
CA HIS A 184 -19.32 -4.19 13.13
C HIS A 184 -18.61 -4.72 14.37
N LEU A 185 -17.95 -3.87 15.16
CA LEU A 185 -17.23 -4.31 16.36
C LEU A 185 -17.99 -4.11 17.66
N LYS A 186 -18.93 -3.14 17.70
CA LYS A 186 -19.65 -2.82 18.92
C LYS A 186 -21.16 -3.09 18.83
N GLY A 187 -21.70 -3.30 17.62
CA GLY A 187 -23.13 -3.41 17.39
C GLY A 187 -23.88 -2.07 17.63
N GLU A 188 -23.19 -0.93 17.48
CA GLU A 188 -23.72 0.40 17.72
C GLU A 188 -23.92 1.14 16.39
N GLY A 189 -25.05 1.87 16.30
CA GLY A 189 -25.38 2.68 15.12
C GLY A 189 -25.84 1.85 13.92
N ASP A 190 -26.36 2.55 12.92
CA ASP A 190 -26.77 1.95 11.65
C ASP A 190 -25.63 2.11 10.63
N TRP A 191 -25.21 1.01 10.05
CA TRP A 191 -24.32 0.99 8.92
C TRP A 191 -25.06 0.49 7.69
N SER A 192 -25.45 1.42 6.85
CA SER A 192 -25.97 1.14 5.52
C SER A 192 -24.79 1.25 4.56
N ALA A 193 -24.05 0.16 4.42
CA ALA A 193 -22.86 0.15 3.60
C ALA A 193 -23.19 0.51 2.15
N PRO A 194 -22.67 1.61 1.59
CA PRO A 194 -22.61 1.75 0.14
C PRO A 194 -21.61 0.73 -0.42
N GLU A 195 -21.81 0.33 -1.63
CA GLU A 195 -20.89 -0.51 -2.40
C GLU A 195 -19.49 0.14 -2.42
N ALA A 196 -19.46 1.40 -2.77
CA ALA A 196 -18.25 2.21 -2.71
C ALA A 196 -18.53 3.66 -2.31
N VAL A 197 -17.54 4.28 -1.63
CA VAL A 197 -17.49 5.71 -1.33
C VAL A 197 -16.24 6.28 -2.01
N VAL A 198 -16.43 7.14 -2.99
CA VAL A 198 -15.36 7.62 -3.85
C VAL A 198 -15.37 9.14 -3.91
N PHE A 199 -14.21 9.76 -3.70
CA PHE A 199 -14.05 11.19 -3.90
C PHE A 199 -13.79 11.51 -5.37
N GLU A 200 -14.68 12.26 -5.99
CA GLU A 200 -14.56 12.72 -7.37
C GLU A 200 -13.74 14.00 -7.43
N THR A 201 -12.47 13.89 -7.78
CA THR A 201 -11.59 15.05 -7.99
C THR A 201 -12.08 15.90 -9.14
N GLY A 202 -11.93 17.23 -9.04
CA GLY A 202 -12.42 18.17 -10.04
C GLY A 202 -13.87 18.63 -9.79
N ARG A 203 -14.72 17.77 -9.20
CA ARG A 203 -15.99 18.20 -8.59
C ARG A 203 -15.84 18.46 -7.10
N ASN A 204 -14.81 17.89 -6.50
CA ASN A 204 -14.49 17.99 -5.09
C ASN A 204 -15.65 17.54 -4.19
N GLU A 205 -16.25 16.41 -4.50
CA GLU A 205 -17.36 15.84 -3.72
C GLU A 205 -17.27 14.33 -3.54
N TRP A 206 -17.77 13.82 -2.42
CA TRP A 206 -17.94 12.42 -2.16
C TRP A 206 -19.14 11.85 -2.88
N ARG A 207 -19.00 10.67 -3.48
CA ARG A 207 -20.07 9.91 -4.12
C ARG A 207 -20.17 8.53 -3.50
N SER A 208 -21.40 8.12 -3.19
CA SER A 208 -21.74 6.75 -2.83
C SER A 208 -22.32 6.04 -4.05
N LEU A 209 -21.84 4.84 -4.32
CA LEU A 209 -22.24 3.98 -5.44
C LEU A 209 -22.95 2.74 -4.92
#